data_dacc016ba28c6b64852237c2dbdf7506
#
_entry.id   dacc016ba28c6b64852237c2dbdf7506
#
_cell.length_a   1.000
_cell.length_b   1.000
_cell.length_c   1.000
_cell.angle_alpha   90.00
_cell.angle_beta   90.00
_cell.angle_gamma   90.00
#
_symmetry.space_group_name_H-M   'P 1'
#
loop_
_entity.id
_entity.type
_entity.pdbx_description
1 polymer ?
#
loop_
_entity_poly.entity_id
_entity_poly.type
_entity_poly.pdbx_seq_one_letter_code
_entity_poly.pdbx_strand_id
1 'polypeptide(L)'
;LHYARVVHGTYRKFTAIMAVSFIPTALLGYICRRLVTRAAISPLLPGACILVTGVFLLVTDLSNIGGIKTPKDVTYDNAMWIGICQGISVFPGISRCGMTICAGLLCGFSRKFAVKYSYLISIPAVLGSLFLELGQFTTPKMSVSLGFTYVFGMIVAGVVGYFMIRNLLRILQHAKLRYFAFYCFVAGAIALISNFS
;
A
#
# COMPACT_ATOMS: atom_id res chain seq x y z
N LEU A 1 35.61 -9.13 -8.27
CA LEU A 1 34.84 -9.12 -9.51
C LEU A 1 33.64 -10.09 -9.47
N HIS A 2 33.77 -11.31 -8.94
CA HIS A 2 32.67 -12.29 -8.86
C HIS A 2 31.56 -11.85 -7.90
N TYR A 3 31.91 -11.32 -6.73
CA TYR A 3 30.97 -10.82 -5.71
C TYR A 3 30.13 -9.64 -6.23
N ALA A 4 30.74 -8.70 -6.93
CA ALA A 4 30.04 -7.56 -7.54
C ALA A 4 29.02 -8.02 -8.59
N ARG A 5 29.35 -9.04 -9.40
CA ARG A 5 28.46 -9.57 -10.44
C ARG A 5 27.24 -10.30 -9.85
N VAL A 6 27.42 -11.06 -8.78
CA VAL A 6 26.34 -11.75 -8.05
C VAL A 6 25.40 -10.73 -7.40
N VAL A 7 25.94 -9.69 -6.79
CA VAL A 7 25.19 -8.60 -6.17
C VAL A 7 24.37 -7.85 -7.22
N HIS A 8 24.97 -7.47 -8.35
CA HIS A 8 24.26 -6.83 -9.47
C HIS A 8 23.14 -7.71 -10.04
N GLY A 9 23.34 -9.00 -10.19
CA GLY A 9 22.30 -9.93 -10.67
C GLY A 9 21.10 -10.00 -9.74
N THR A 10 21.33 -10.00 -8.44
CA THR A 10 20.27 -10.03 -7.43
C THR A 10 19.48 -8.71 -7.42
N TYR A 11 20.14 -7.56 -7.54
CA TYR A 11 19.44 -6.26 -7.62
C TYR A 11 18.62 -6.14 -8.90
N ARG A 12 19.16 -6.54 -10.05
CA ARG A 12 18.41 -6.51 -11.33
C ARG A 12 17.15 -7.38 -11.26
N LYS A 13 17.26 -8.61 -10.74
CA LYS A 13 16.10 -9.50 -10.55
C LYS A 13 15.07 -8.86 -9.61
N PHE A 14 15.51 -8.30 -8.50
CA PHE A 14 14.61 -7.68 -7.52
C PHE A 14 13.89 -6.45 -8.10
N THR A 15 14.58 -5.59 -8.83
CA THR A 15 13.99 -4.45 -9.53
C THR A 15 12.97 -4.88 -10.59
N ALA A 16 13.28 -5.93 -11.37
CA ALA A 16 12.35 -6.49 -12.34
C ALA A 16 11.08 -7.05 -11.66
N ILE A 17 11.23 -7.74 -10.55
CA ILE A 17 10.11 -8.26 -9.76
C ILE A 17 9.23 -7.12 -9.23
N MET A 18 9.82 -6.03 -8.76
CA MET A 18 9.07 -4.84 -8.34
C MET A 18 8.30 -4.20 -9.51
N ALA A 19 8.93 -4.10 -10.68
CA ALA A 19 8.28 -3.61 -11.89
C ALA A 19 7.09 -4.50 -12.30
N VAL A 20 7.24 -5.82 -12.23
CA VAL A 20 6.16 -6.78 -12.51
C VAL A 20 5.00 -6.62 -11.52
N SER A 21 5.25 -6.37 -10.24
CA SER A 21 4.19 -6.07 -9.26
C SER A 21 3.42 -4.78 -9.60
N PHE A 22 4.09 -3.82 -10.24
CA PHE A 22 3.47 -2.55 -10.58
C PHE A 22 2.48 -2.67 -11.75
N ILE A 23 2.70 -3.58 -12.69
CA ILE A 23 1.84 -3.78 -13.88
C ILE A 23 0.37 -4.03 -13.50
N PRO A 24 0.02 -5.05 -12.71
CA PRO A 24 -1.37 -5.29 -12.33
C PRO A 24 -1.94 -4.16 -11.47
N THR A 25 -1.12 -3.51 -10.64
CA THR A 25 -1.53 -2.35 -9.87
C THR A 25 -1.96 -1.19 -10.76
N ALA A 26 -1.16 -0.85 -11.76
CA ALA A 26 -1.46 0.23 -12.70
C ALA A 26 -2.68 -0.09 -13.56
N LEU A 27 -2.78 -1.34 -14.05
CA LEU A 27 -3.90 -1.80 -14.86
C LEU A 27 -5.23 -1.73 -14.08
N LEU A 28 -5.26 -2.30 -12.86
CA LEU A 28 -6.45 -2.27 -12.01
C LEU A 28 -6.80 -0.84 -11.59
N GLY A 29 -5.81 -0.01 -11.23
CA GLY A 29 -6.01 1.39 -10.92
C GLY A 29 -6.63 2.18 -12.06
N TYR A 30 -6.17 1.94 -13.29
CA TYR A 30 -6.72 2.57 -14.48
C TYR A 30 -8.15 2.10 -14.81
N ILE A 31 -8.38 0.78 -14.81
CA ILE A 31 -9.70 0.18 -15.09
C ILE A 31 -10.72 0.60 -14.04
N CYS A 32 -10.35 0.55 -12.76
CA CYS A 32 -11.23 0.85 -11.64
C CYS A 32 -11.40 2.36 -11.38
N ARG A 33 -10.68 3.25 -12.10
CA ARG A 33 -10.70 4.70 -11.85
C ARG A 33 -12.12 5.28 -11.73
N ARG A 34 -13.01 4.94 -12.67
CA ARG A 34 -14.41 5.42 -12.64
C ARG A 34 -15.19 4.86 -11.46
N LEU A 35 -14.97 3.59 -11.11
CA LEU A 35 -15.60 2.94 -9.95
C LEU A 35 -15.11 3.57 -8.65
N VAL A 36 -13.81 3.81 -8.54
CA VAL A 36 -13.18 4.48 -7.39
C VAL A 36 -13.75 5.88 -7.17
N THR A 37 -13.90 6.68 -8.24
CA THR A 37 -14.49 8.02 -8.15
C THR A 37 -15.94 7.97 -7.66
N ARG A 38 -16.75 7.03 -8.17
CA ARG A 38 -18.12 6.81 -7.69
C ARG A 38 -18.15 6.30 -6.25
N ALA A 39 -17.27 5.40 -5.91
CA ALA A 39 -17.11 4.82 -4.59
C ALA A 39 -16.73 5.87 -3.53
N ALA A 40 -15.92 6.85 -3.90
CA ALA A 40 -15.51 7.93 -3.01
C ALA A 40 -16.65 8.89 -2.64
N ILE A 41 -17.71 8.95 -3.44
CA ILE A 41 -18.89 9.78 -3.18
C ILE A 41 -19.82 9.12 -2.15
N SER A 42 -19.86 7.79 -2.09
CA SER A 42 -20.69 7.06 -1.13
C SER A 42 -19.92 6.82 0.16
N PRO A 43 -20.33 7.40 1.28
CA PRO A 43 -19.62 7.24 2.55
C PRO A 43 -19.76 5.82 3.14
N LEU A 44 -20.74 5.02 2.72
CA LEU A 44 -20.91 3.61 3.09
C LEU A 44 -19.77 2.71 2.60
N LEU A 45 -19.29 2.95 1.38
CA LEU A 45 -18.32 2.06 0.75
C LEU A 45 -16.96 2.07 1.44
N PRO A 46 -16.36 3.23 1.80
CA PRO A 46 -15.12 3.25 2.58
C PRO A 46 -15.24 2.51 3.90
N GLY A 47 -16.35 2.64 4.63
CA GLY A 47 -16.61 1.91 5.88
C GLY A 47 -16.61 0.39 5.66
N ALA A 48 -17.32 -0.10 4.66
CA ALA A 48 -17.32 -1.52 4.29
C ALA A 48 -15.93 -2.01 3.87
N CYS A 49 -15.18 -1.22 3.11
CA CYS A 49 -13.81 -1.53 2.67
C CYS A 49 -12.82 -1.63 3.85
N ILE A 50 -12.99 -0.79 4.90
CA ILE A 50 -12.20 -0.90 6.13
C ILE A 50 -12.48 -2.23 6.82
N LEU A 51 -13.75 -2.68 6.90
CA LEU A 51 -14.11 -3.97 7.47
C LEU A 51 -13.49 -5.13 6.69
N VAL A 52 -13.52 -5.08 5.35
CA VAL A 52 -12.86 -6.08 4.49
C VAL A 52 -11.36 -6.15 4.78
N THR A 53 -10.70 -5.00 4.95
CA THR A 53 -9.29 -4.95 5.36
C THR A 53 -9.08 -5.64 6.71
N GLY A 54 -9.95 -5.38 7.69
CA GLY A 54 -9.92 -6.01 9.01
C GLY A 54 -10.03 -7.53 8.93
N VAL A 55 -10.96 -8.05 8.14
CA VAL A 55 -11.12 -9.49 7.91
C VAL A 55 -9.84 -10.09 7.29
N PHE A 56 -9.28 -9.43 6.27
CA PHE A 56 -8.08 -9.91 5.59
C PHE A 56 -6.85 -9.99 6.52
N LEU A 57 -6.68 -8.97 7.36
CA LEU A 57 -5.65 -8.93 8.38
C LEU A 57 -5.83 -10.03 9.44
N LEU A 58 -7.08 -10.23 9.90
CA LEU A 58 -7.39 -11.23 10.91
C LEU A 58 -7.17 -12.65 10.39
N VAL A 59 -7.69 -12.95 9.20
CA VAL A 59 -7.51 -14.27 8.55
C VAL A 59 -6.03 -14.57 8.37
N THR A 60 -5.25 -13.60 7.89
CA THR A 60 -3.80 -13.78 7.70
C THR A 60 -3.07 -14.02 9.03
N ASP A 61 -3.46 -13.33 10.11
CA ASP A 61 -2.83 -13.51 11.43
C ASP A 61 -3.21 -14.86 12.05
N LEU A 62 -4.47 -15.30 11.92
CA LEU A 62 -4.96 -16.58 12.44
C LEU A 62 -4.38 -17.77 11.67
N SER A 63 -4.20 -17.65 10.38
CA SER A 63 -3.61 -18.69 9.54
C SER A 63 -2.16 -18.98 9.89
N ASN A 64 -1.54 -18.16 10.75
CA ASN A 64 -0.17 -18.30 11.24
C ASN A 64 0.85 -18.52 10.08
N ILE A 65 0.53 -17.99 8.89
CA ILE A 65 1.31 -18.11 7.68
C ILE A 65 2.48 -17.15 7.79
N GLY A 66 3.55 -17.64 8.38
CA GLY A 66 4.85 -16.95 8.40
C GLY A 66 5.82 -17.75 7.56
N GLY A 67 6.20 -17.20 6.40
CA GLY A 67 7.19 -17.83 5.54
C GLY A 67 8.61 -17.45 5.95
N ILE A 68 9.57 -18.15 5.34
CA ILE A 68 11.01 -17.91 5.46
C ILE A 68 11.60 -17.27 4.21
N LYS A 69 10.77 -17.06 3.15
CA LYS A 69 11.24 -16.51 1.88
C LYS A 69 11.87 -15.13 2.07
N THR A 70 13.02 -14.97 1.45
CA THR A 70 13.84 -13.77 1.42
C THR A 70 13.79 -13.12 0.03
N PRO A 71 14.40 -11.95 -0.19
CA PRO A 71 14.42 -11.30 -1.51
C PRO A 71 14.95 -12.19 -2.66
N LYS A 72 15.78 -13.19 -2.36
CA LYS A 72 16.33 -14.11 -3.37
C LYS A 72 15.32 -15.14 -3.86
N ASP A 73 14.34 -15.47 -3.01
CA ASP A 73 13.37 -16.56 -3.23
C ASP A 73 12.08 -16.07 -3.89
N VAL A 74 11.98 -14.78 -4.18
CA VAL A 74 10.79 -14.17 -4.79
C VAL A 74 10.68 -14.61 -6.25
N THR A 75 9.48 -15.09 -6.62
CA THR A 75 9.11 -15.43 -8.00
C THR A 75 8.28 -14.32 -8.63
N TYR A 76 8.17 -14.35 -9.95
CA TYR A 76 7.29 -13.42 -10.68
C TYR A 76 5.82 -13.61 -10.34
N ASP A 77 5.39 -14.86 -10.06
CA ASP A 77 4.02 -15.15 -9.63
C ASP A 77 3.70 -14.49 -8.29
N ASN A 78 4.62 -14.54 -7.33
CA ASN A 78 4.46 -13.84 -6.06
C ASN A 78 4.29 -12.34 -6.27
N ALA A 79 5.08 -11.76 -7.18
CA ALA A 79 5.02 -10.35 -7.53
C ALA A 79 3.68 -9.97 -8.18
N MET A 80 3.18 -10.80 -9.08
CA MET A 80 1.87 -10.62 -9.71
C MET A 80 0.75 -10.62 -8.68
N TRP A 81 0.70 -11.62 -7.80
CA TRP A 81 -0.32 -11.70 -6.75
C TRP A 81 -0.30 -10.50 -5.80
N ILE A 82 0.87 -10.09 -5.35
CA ILE A 82 1.02 -8.91 -4.49
C ILE A 82 0.59 -7.64 -5.25
N GLY A 83 0.93 -7.53 -6.54
CA GLY A 83 0.52 -6.41 -7.39
C GLY A 83 -0.99 -6.36 -7.63
N ILE A 84 -1.67 -7.51 -7.77
CA ILE A 84 -3.14 -7.59 -7.85
C ILE A 84 -3.76 -7.10 -6.53
N CYS A 85 -3.28 -7.58 -5.38
CA CYS A 85 -3.76 -7.13 -4.07
C CYS A 85 -3.53 -5.62 -3.86
N GLN A 86 -2.40 -5.09 -4.35
CA GLN A 86 -2.15 -3.65 -4.35
C GLN A 86 -3.12 -2.90 -5.28
N GLY A 87 -3.45 -3.46 -6.44
CA GLY A 87 -4.42 -2.88 -7.36
C GLY A 87 -5.83 -2.82 -6.78
N ILE A 88 -6.26 -3.85 -6.05
CA ILE A 88 -7.54 -3.87 -5.33
C ILE A 88 -7.57 -2.78 -4.25
N SER A 89 -6.43 -2.46 -3.64
CA SER A 89 -6.35 -1.43 -2.61
C SER A 89 -6.47 0.02 -3.11
N VAL A 90 -6.77 0.22 -4.40
CA VAL A 90 -7.13 1.54 -4.96
C VAL A 90 -8.50 2.01 -4.44
N PHE A 91 -9.37 1.09 -4.04
CA PHE A 91 -10.67 1.45 -3.45
C PHE A 91 -10.49 2.17 -2.10
N PRO A 92 -11.22 3.29 -1.88
CA PRO A 92 -11.15 4.05 -0.64
C PRO A 92 -11.61 3.18 0.54
N GLY A 93 -10.82 3.18 1.63
CA GLY A 93 -11.06 2.34 2.80
C GLY A 93 -10.28 1.02 2.82
N ILE A 94 -9.83 0.51 1.66
CA ILE A 94 -8.93 -0.64 1.65
C ILE A 94 -7.51 -0.19 1.96
N SER A 95 -6.92 -0.79 3.01
CA SER A 95 -5.54 -0.50 3.40
C SER A 95 -4.55 -1.10 2.39
N ARG A 96 -3.83 -0.25 1.65
CA ARG A 96 -2.79 -0.68 0.72
C ARG A 96 -1.71 -1.51 1.42
N CYS A 97 -1.16 -0.99 2.50
CA CYS A 97 -0.13 -1.71 3.26
C CYS A 97 -0.67 -3.01 3.86
N GLY A 98 -1.89 -3.01 4.38
CA GLY A 98 -2.54 -4.21 4.91
C GLY A 98 -2.64 -5.31 3.85
N MET A 99 -3.21 -4.99 2.69
CA MET A 99 -3.39 -5.94 1.58
C MET A 99 -2.06 -6.51 1.06
N THR A 100 -1.07 -5.65 0.83
CA THR A 100 0.22 -6.08 0.27
C THR A 100 1.07 -6.85 1.26
N ILE A 101 1.02 -6.53 2.56
CA ILE A 101 1.69 -7.31 3.61
C ILE A 101 1.04 -8.68 3.74
N CYS A 102 -0.28 -8.75 3.81
CA CYS A 102 -1.01 -10.02 3.87
C CYS A 102 -0.72 -10.88 2.65
N ALA A 103 -0.79 -10.32 1.44
CA ALA A 103 -0.45 -11.03 0.21
C ALA A 103 0.99 -11.57 0.23
N GLY A 104 1.95 -10.77 0.70
CA GLY A 104 3.34 -11.21 0.86
C GLY A 104 3.49 -12.37 1.84
N LEU A 105 2.80 -12.33 2.98
CA LEU A 105 2.78 -13.41 3.96
C LEU A 105 2.16 -14.69 3.38
N LEU A 106 1.04 -14.56 2.67
CA LEU A 106 0.37 -15.68 1.98
C LEU A 106 1.27 -16.29 0.89
N CYS A 107 2.12 -15.48 0.25
CA CYS A 107 3.15 -15.96 -0.68
C CYS A 107 4.34 -16.63 0.01
N GLY A 108 4.35 -16.71 1.35
CA GLY A 108 5.40 -17.34 2.14
C GLY A 108 6.60 -16.42 2.43
N PHE A 109 6.45 -15.10 2.34
CA PHE A 109 7.50 -14.16 2.72
C PHE A 109 7.68 -14.12 4.24
N SER A 110 8.92 -13.93 4.68
CA SER A 110 9.17 -13.61 6.08
C SER A 110 8.52 -12.25 6.43
N ARG A 111 8.01 -12.12 7.64
CA ARG A 111 7.28 -10.91 8.08
C ARG A 111 8.09 -9.62 7.86
N LYS A 112 9.37 -9.65 8.22
CA LYS A 112 10.28 -8.51 8.01
C LYS A 112 10.40 -8.16 6.52
N PHE A 113 10.43 -9.16 5.66
CA PHE A 113 10.56 -8.96 4.22
C PHE A 113 9.22 -8.50 3.60
N ALA A 114 8.08 -9.09 3.96
CA ALA A 114 6.76 -8.69 3.48
C ALA A 114 6.48 -7.19 3.74
N VAL A 115 6.78 -6.73 4.96
CA VAL A 115 6.64 -5.32 5.34
C VAL A 115 7.55 -4.43 4.49
N LYS A 116 8.84 -4.75 4.35
CA LYS A 116 9.78 -3.97 3.51
C LYS A 116 9.36 -3.95 2.05
N TYR A 117 8.96 -5.10 1.51
CA TYR A 117 8.52 -5.23 0.11
C TYR A 117 7.27 -4.38 -0.15
N SER A 118 6.28 -4.42 0.74
CA SER A 118 5.06 -3.60 0.65
C SER A 118 5.38 -2.10 0.54
N TYR A 119 6.30 -1.59 1.36
CA TYR A 119 6.72 -0.18 1.27
C TYR A 119 7.47 0.12 -0.03
N LEU A 120 8.35 -0.76 -0.46
CA LEU A 120 9.12 -0.55 -1.69
C LEU A 120 8.22 -0.48 -2.92
N ILE A 121 7.22 -1.38 -3.05
CA ILE A 121 6.31 -1.36 -4.19
C ILE A 121 5.29 -0.20 -4.12
N SER A 122 5.11 0.42 -2.96
CA SER A 122 4.26 1.61 -2.84
C SER A 122 4.88 2.85 -3.48
N ILE A 123 6.22 2.94 -3.55
CA ILE A 123 6.93 4.10 -4.10
C ILE A 123 6.54 4.34 -5.57
N PRO A 124 6.71 3.37 -6.50
CA PRO A 124 6.31 3.58 -7.88
C PRO A 124 4.80 3.83 -8.04
N ALA A 125 3.96 3.24 -7.16
CA ALA A 125 2.52 3.47 -7.20
C ALA A 125 2.15 4.91 -6.81
N VAL A 126 2.79 5.47 -5.77
CA VAL A 126 2.60 6.88 -5.36
C VAL A 126 3.13 7.84 -6.44
N LEU A 127 4.29 7.55 -7.00
CA LEU A 127 4.83 8.36 -8.11
C LEU A 127 3.91 8.31 -9.33
N GLY A 128 3.35 7.13 -9.66
CA GLY A 128 2.40 6.98 -10.76
C GLY A 128 1.13 7.80 -10.55
N SER A 129 0.55 7.81 -9.35
CA SER A 129 -0.61 8.65 -9.03
C SER A 129 -0.28 10.14 -9.10
N LEU A 130 0.91 10.55 -8.64
CA LEU A 130 1.36 11.94 -8.74
C LEU A 130 1.42 12.39 -10.22
N PHE A 131 1.98 11.58 -11.11
CA PHE A 131 2.03 11.91 -12.54
C PHE A 131 0.64 12.04 -13.18
N LEU A 132 -0.31 11.19 -12.78
CA LEU A 132 -1.69 11.28 -13.27
C LEU A 132 -2.41 12.52 -12.76
N GLU A 133 -2.15 12.96 -11.54
CA GLU A 133 -2.75 14.15 -10.95
C GLU A 133 -2.12 15.43 -11.47
N LEU A 134 -0.82 15.47 -11.70
CA LEU A 134 -0.13 16.63 -12.28
C LEU A 134 -0.73 17.02 -13.65
N GLY A 135 -1.18 16.08 -14.46
CA GLY A 135 -1.87 16.35 -15.73
C GLY A 135 -3.23 17.05 -15.57
N GLN A 136 -3.81 17.04 -14.38
CA GLN A 136 -5.09 17.70 -14.07
C GLN A 136 -4.88 19.10 -13.44
N PHE A 137 -3.66 19.46 -13.08
CA PHE A 137 -3.28 20.80 -12.61
C PHE A 137 -3.25 21.81 -13.76
N THR A 138 -4.37 21.97 -14.48
CA THR A 138 -4.58 23.10 -15.39
C THR A 138 -5.01 24.32 -14.56
N THR A 139 -4.00 25.01 -14.08
CA THR A 139 -4.00 26.43 -13.66
C THR A 139 -5.19 26.98 -12.87
N PRO A 140 -5.22 26.85 -11.56
CA PRO A 140 -5.67 27.99 -10.77
C PRO A 140 -4.52 29.02 -10.80
N LYS A 141 -4.85 30.33 -10.85
CA LYS A 141 -3.86 31.40 -10.72
C LYS A 141 -3.10 31.18 -9.41
N MET A 142 -1.87 30.66 -9.50
CA MET A 142 -1.04 30.40 -8.33
C MET A 142 -0.67 31.72 -7.70
N SER A 143 -1.36 32.08 -6.61
CA SER A 143 -0.93 33.17 -5.74
C SER A 143 0.36 32.73 -5.00
N VAL A 144 1.28 33.67 -4.80
CA VAL A 144 2.51 33.41 -4.04
C VAL A 144 2.20 32.87 -2.65
N SER A 145 1.17 33.38 -1.98
CA SER A 145 0.68 32.88 -0.68
C SER A 145 0.27 31.41 -0.74
N LEU A 146 -0.42 30.99 -1.81
CA LEU A 146 -0.83 29.61 -1.99
C LEU A 146 0.37 28.68 -2.22
N GLY A 147 1.39 29.16 -2.94
CA GLY A 147 2.65 28.44 -3.14
C GLY A 147 3.38 28.16 -1.81
N PHE A 148 3.47 29.16 -0.93
CA PHE A 148 4.05 28.96 0.41
C PHE A 148 3.29 27.94 1.24
N THR A 149 1.95 27.95 1.21
CA THR A 149 1.11 27.00 1.93
C THR A 149 1.36 25.56 1.46
N TYR A 150 1.46 25.35 0.15
CA TYR A 150 1.76 24.02 -0.40
C TYR A 150 3.15 23.52 0.00
N VAL A 151 4.19 24.36 -0.12
CA VAL A 151 5.56 24.00 0.27
C VAL A 151 5.65 23.68 1.76
N PHE A 152 5.02 24.49 2.60
CA PHE A 152 4.97 24.24 4.04
C PHE A 152 4.26 22.92 4.35
N GLY A 153 3.11 22.66 3.73
CA GLY A 153 2.38 21.40 3.88
C GLY A 153 3.21 20.18 3.45
N MET A 154 3.96 20.29 2.33
CA MET A 154 4.86 19.23 1.87
C MET A 154 5.99 18.95 2.87
N ILE A 155 6.61 19.98 3.45
CA ILE A 155 7.67 19.81 4.46
C ILE A 155 7.11 19.10 5.70
N VAL A 156 5.97 19.58 6.23
CA VAL A 156 5.33 18.99 7.40
C VAL A 156 4.95 17.53 7.12
N ALA A 157 4.32 17.24 5.97
CA ALA A 157 3.97 15.89 5.56
C ALA A 157 5.20 14.98 5.44
N GLY A 158 6.30 15.49 4.88
CA GLY A 158 7.57 14.75 4.76
C GLY A 158 8.18 14.40 6.12
N VAL A 159 8.23 15.35 7.04
CA VAL A 159 8.79 15.16 8.39
C VAL A 159 7.92 14.16 9.18
N VAL A 160 6.62 14.39 9.24
CA VAL A 160 5.68 13.49 9.94
C VAL A 160 5.70 12.10 9.32
N GLY A 161 5.68 12.01 7.98
CA GLY A 161 5.74 10.76 7.24
C GLY A 161 7.01 9.97 7.55
N TYR A 162 8.17 10.63 7.62
CA TYR A 162 9.43 9.97 7.97
C TYR A 162 9.38 9.31 9.36
N PHE A 163 8.91 10.03 10.38
CA PHE A 163 8.79 9.48 11.74
C PHE A 163 7.76 8.36 11.80
N MET A 164 6.62 8.54 11.13
CA MET A 164 5.55 7.53 11.11
C MET A 164 5.97 6.25 10.40
N ILE A 165 6.61 6.33 9.23
CA ILE A 165 7.11 5.16 8.52
C ILE A 165 8.14 4.41 9.35
N ARG A 166 9.08 5.12 9.98
CA ARG A 166 10.11 4.50 10.84
C ARG A 166 9.50 3.73 12.00
N ASN A 167 8.51 4.32 12.68
CA ASN A 167 7.83 3.69 13.80
C ASN A 167 6.94 2.53 13.33
N LEU A 168 6.17 2.74 12.27
CA LEU A 168 5.26 1.73 11.72
C LEU A 168 6.00 0.50 11.20
N LEU A 169 7.13 0.68 10.52
CA LEU A 169 7.99 -0.44 10.11
C LEU A 169 8.43 -1.29 11.30
N ARG A 170 8.81 -0.66 12.42
CA ARG A 170 9.20 -1.37 13.64
C ARG A 170 8.02 -2.13 14.25
N ILE A 171 6.87 -1.48 14.36
CA ILE A 171 5.66 -2.07 14.94
C ILE A 171 5.18 -3.25 14.08
N LEU A 172 5.01 -3.08 12.77
CA LEU A 172 4.49 -4.12 11.88
C LEU A 172 5.38 -5.35 11.79
N GLN A 173 6.70 -5.21 12.02
CA GLN A 173 7.62 -6.35 12.03
C GLN A 173 7.47 -7.24 13.27
N HIS A 174 6.94 -6.73 14.38
CA HIS A 174 6.88 -7.41 15.67
C HIS A 174 5.44 -7.59 16.21
N ALA A 175 4.53 -6.66 15.90
CA ALA A 175 3.16 -6.72 16.39
C ALA A 175 2.32 -7.78 15.65
N LYS A 176 1.34 -8.35 16.34
CA LYS A 176 0.34 -9.24 15.73
C LYS A 176 -0.62 -8.42 14.87
N LEU A 177 -0.93 -8.88 13.66
CA LEU A 177 -1.83 -8.19 12.72
C LEU A 177 -3.26 -8.08 13.27
N ARG A 178 -3.65 -8.96 14.19
CA ARG A 178 -4.97 -8.94 14.86
C ARG A 178 -5.30 -7.63 15.55
N TYR A 179 -4.30 -6.90 16.09
CA TYR A 179 -4.55 -5.60 16.72
C TYR A 179 -4.97 -4.55 15.70
N PHE A 180 -4.35 -4.59 14.51
CA PHE A 180 -4.75 -3.72 13.40
C PHE A 180 -6.11 -4.12 12.81
N ALA A 181 -6.42 -5.43 12.78
CA ALA A 181 -7.72 -5.92 12.38
C ALA A 181 -8.83 -5.41 13.31
N PHE A 182 -8.61 -5.46 14.63
CA PHE A 182 -9.55 -4.92 15.62
C PHE A 182 -9.79 -3.42 15.42
N TYR A 183 -8.71 -2.65 15.20
CA TYR A 183 -8.84 -1.23 14.86
C TYR A 183 -9.70 -1.01 13.60
N CYS A 184 -9.48 -1.80 12.54
CA CYS A 184 -10.28 -1.71 11.33
C CYS A 184 -11.77 -2.04 11.59
N PHE A 185 -12.07 -3.02 12.43
CA PHE A 185 -13.46 -3.35 12.76
C PHE A 185 -14.16 -2.22 13.52
N VAL A 186 -13.48 -1.64 14.52
CA VAL A 186 -14.03 -0.50 15.29
C VAL A 186 -14.23 0.71 14.37
N ALA A 187 -13.21 1.09 13.61
CA ALA A 187 -13.26 2.25 12.72
C ALA A 187 -14.31 2.08 11.60
N GLY A 188 -14.37 0.87 11.01
CA GLY A 188 -15.36 0.56 9.97
C GLY A 188 -16.80 0.55 10.51
N ALA A 189 -17.01 0.01 11.72
CA ALA A 189 -18.33 0.03 12.37
C ALA A 189 -18.77 1.46 12.67
N ILE A 190 -17.91 2.30 13.24
CA ILE A 190 -18.21 3.71 13.51
C ILE A 190 -18.55 4.45 12.20
N ALA A 191 -17.74 4.24 11.15
CA ALA A 191 -17.99 4.86 9.84
C ALA A 191 -19.32 4.45 9.23
N LEU A 192 -19.76 3.21 9.42
CA LEU A 192 -21.07 2.75 8.93
C LEU A 192 -22.21 3.32 9.77
N ILE A 193 -22.10 3.29 11.10
CA ILE A 193 -23.15 3.78 12.00
C ILE A 193 -23.36 5.28 11.80
N SER A 194 -22.30 6.08 11.68
CA SER A 194 -22.40 7.52 11.47
C SER A 194 -23.07 7.92 10.15
N ASN A 195 -23.25 6.97 9.24
CA ASN A 195 -23.94 7.17 7.96
C ASN A 195 -25.43 6.87 8.03
N PHE A 196 -25.89 6.15 9.04
CA PHE A 196 -27.29 5.84 9.26
C PHE A 196 -27.95 6.80 10.26
N SER A 197 -27.16 7.64 10.91
CA SER A 197 -27.60 8.69 11.82
C SER A 197 -27.70 10.03 11.12
#